data_3106db3612b4b2ff960a2a027796d166
#
_entry.id   3106db3612b4b2ff960a2a027796d166
#
_cell.length_a   1.000
_cell.length_b   1.000
_cell.length_c   1.000
_cell.angle_alpha   90.00
_cell.angle_beta   90.00
_cell.angle_gamma   90.00
#
_symmetry.space_group_name_H-M   'P 1'
#
loop_
_entity.id
_entity.type
_entity.pdbx_description
1 polymer ?
#
loop_
_entity_poly.entity_id
_entity_poly.type
_entity_poly.pdbx_seq_one_letter_code
_entity_poly.pdbx_strand_id
1 'polypeptide(L)'
;VDNIDHLGNRRVRSVGELLQNQFRIGIARLERVVRERMQIQKDNEPPTPQSLINIRPVTSAVKEFFGSSQLSQFMDETNPIAELTHKRKLSALGPGGLNRDRASFEVRDVHYTHYSRMCPIETPEGQNIGLINSLSSYARVNEYGFIEAPYRRVDKVNHRVTDEVVYMAADEEDRYKVAQANEPLDENGWFEKERVLMRYQDDIAEVSRDEIDFVDVSPRQMISVATALIPFLENDDTNRALMGSNMQRQAVPLLQPETPIVGTGIEHKLAYDSGVMVTAN
;
A
#
# COMPACT_ATOMS: atom_id res chain seq x y z
N VAL A 1 24.09 8.52 6.66
CA VAL A 1 23.88 8.22 5.23
C VAL A 1 22.43 7.83 5.11
N ASP A 2 21.65 8.57 4.32
CA ASP A 2 20.23 8.28 4.15
C ASP A 2 20.06 6.93 3.43
N ASN A 3 19.33 6.02 4.05
CA ASN A 3 19.02 4.73 3.45
C ASN A 3 17.91 4.93 2.40
N ILE A 4 18.21 4.67 1.14
CA ILE A 4 17.28 4.87 0.01
C ILE A 4 16.11 3.90 0.08
N ASP A 5 16.30 2.70 0.64
CA ASP A 5 15.27 1.66 0.70
C ASP A 5 14.35 1.80 1.92
N HIS A 6 14.68 2.70 2.85
CA HIS A 6 13.85 3.01 4.00
C HIS A 6 12.53 3.65 3.57
N LEU A 7 11.39 3.14 4.05
CA LEU A 7 10.05 3.66 3.68
C LEU A 7 9.74 5.06 4.22
N GLY A 8 10.57 5.61 5.10
CA GLY A 8 10.55 7.03 5.45
C GLY A 8 11.08 7.93 4.34
N ASN A 9 11.87 7.39 3.39
CA ASN A 9 12.44 8.10 2.24
C ASN A 9 11.78 7.71 0.91
N ARG A 10 11.04 6.60 0.87
CA ARG A 10 10.26 6.13 -0.29
C ARG A 10 8.79 6.40 -0.05
N ARG A 11 8.19 7.19 -0.94
CA ARG A 11 6.77 7.50 -0.88
C ARG A 11 6.00 6.90 -2.05
N VAL A 12 4.72 6.68 -1.84
CA VAL A 12 3.77 6.24 -2.86
C VAL A 12 3.18 7.46 -3.55
N ARG A 13 3.14 7.43 -4.87
CA ARG A 13 2.38 8.38 -5.67
C ARG A 13 1.05 7.75 -6.06
N SER A 14 -0.02 8.24 -5.49
CA SER A 14 -1.37 7.79 -5.79
C SER A 14 -1.83 8.29 -7.17
N VAL A 15 -2.95 7.75 -7.64
CA VAL A 15 -3.56 8.15 -8.93
C VAL A 15 -3.88 9.64 -8.99
N GLY A 16 -4.28 10.25 -7.87
CA GLY A 16 -4.58 11.67 -7.79
C GLY A 16 -3.37 12.55 -8.13
N GLU A 17 -2.19 12.24 -7.60
CA GLU A 17 -0.94 12.95 -7.90
C GLU A 17 -0.52 12.76 -9.35
N LEU A 18 -0.65 11.55 -9.88
CA LEU A 18 -0.32 11.26 -11.28
C LEU A 18 -1.22 12.03 -12.24
N LEU A 19 -2.52 12.10 -11.97
CA LEU A 19 -3.46 12.90 -12.75
C LEU A 19 -3.19 14.39 -12.61
N GLN A 20 -2.89 14.89 -11.42
CA GLN A 20 -2.53 16.30 -11.21
C GLN A 20 -1.34 16.71 -12.09
N ASN A 21 -0.32 15.85 -12.20
CA ASN A 21 0.82 16.11 -13.06
C ASN A 21 0.42 16.18 -14.55
N GLN A 22 -0.49 15.32 -15.00
CA GLN A 22 -1.01 15.38 -16.37
C GLN A 22 -1.84 16.63 -16.63
N PHE A 23 -2.69 17.04 -15.69
CA PHE A 23 -3.41 18.31 -15.77
C PHE A 23 -2.44 19.50 -15.85
N ARG A 24 -1.39 19.52 -15.04
CA ARG A 24 -0.38 20.59 -15.07
C ARG A 24 0.29 20.68 -16.44
N ILE A 25 0.65 19.55 -17.05
CA ILE A 25 1.21 19.50 -18.41
C ILE A 25 0.18 20.03 -19.43
N GLY A 26 -1.07 19.59 -19.34
CA GLY A 26 -2.15 20.03 -20.21
C GLY A 26 -2.42 21.53 -20.12
N ILE A 27 -2.43 22.09 -18.91
CA ILE A 27 -2.62 23.54 -18.67
C ILE A 27 -1.41 24.34 -19.20
N ALA A 28 -0.18 23.86 -19.00
CA ALA A 28 1.00 24.53 -19.55
C ALA A 28 1.00 24.56 -21.09
N ARG A 29 0.54 23.48 -21.75
CA ARG A 29 0.32 23.45 -23.21
C ARG A 29 -0.78 24.42 -23.63
N LEU A 30 -1.87 24.48 -22.86
CA LEU A 30 -2.98 25.44 -23.10
C LEU A 30 -2.48 26.87 -23.00
N GLU A 31 -1.77 27.23 -21.95
CA GLU A 31 -1.19 28.56 -21.74
C GLU A 31 -0.36 29.01 -22.96
N ARG A 32 0.52 28.12 -23.45
CA ARG A 32 1.34 28.39 -24.63
C ARG A 32 0.47 28.71 -25.83
N VAL A 33 -0.53 27.91 -26.12
CA VAL A 33 -1.46 28.12 -27.26
C VAL A 33 -2.25 29.43 -27.14
N VAL A 34 -2.70 29.74 -25.93
CA VAL A 34 -3.41 31.03 -25.69
C VAL A 34 -2.46 32.20 -25.92
N ARG A 35 -1.23 32.14 -25.41
CA ARG A 35 -0.23 33.20 -25.63
C ARG A 35 0.12 33.38 -27.09
N GLU A 36 0.30 32.32 -27.86
CA GLU A 36 0.53 32.35 -29.31
C GLU A 36 -0.65 32.98 -30.04
N ARG A 37 -1.89 32.61 -29.71
CA ARG A 37 -3.11 33.19 -30.32
C ARG A 37 -3.24 34.67 -30.02
N MET A 38 -2.93 35.10 -28.80
CA MET A 38 -2.95 36.52 -28.42
C MET A 38 -1.92 37.35 -29.24
N GLN A 39 -0.77 36.78 -29.57
CA GLN A 39 0.24 37.46 -30.37
C GLN A 39 -0.12 37.58 -31.87
N ILE A 40 -0.86 36.60 -32.38
CA ILE A 40 -1.23 36.55 -33.80
C ILE A 40 -2.50 37.37 -34.09
N GLN A 41 -3.24 37.75 -33.07
CA GLN A 41 -4.52 38.43 -33.22
C GLN A 41 -4.34 39.86 -33.81
N LYS A 42 -5.12 40.17 -34.84
CA LYS A 42 -5.10 41.47 -35.46
C LYS A 42 -5.93 42.48 -34.66
N ASP A 43 -5.50 43.73 -34.64
CA ASP A 43 -6.08 44.82 -33.83
C ASP A 43 -7.56 45.15 -34.06
N ASN A 44 -8.23 44.52 -35.02
CA ASN A 44 -9.57 44.88 -35.46
C ASN A 44 -10.72 44.15 -34.71
N GLU A 45 -10.45 43.13 -33.93
CA GLU A 45 -11.49 42.40 -33.16
C GLU A 45 -11.02 42.14 -31.70
N PRO A 46 -11.84 42.50 -30.69
CA PRO A 46 -11.48 42.24 -29.31
C PRO A 46 -11.45 40.73 -29.05
N PRO A 47 -10.37 40.21 -28.43
CA PRO A 47 -10.25 38.79 -28.15
C PRO A 47 -11.28 38.34 -27.12
N THR A 48 -12.05 37.34 -27.48
CA THR A 48 -12.98 36.71 -26.53
C THR A 48 -12.33 35.47 -25.89
N PRO A 49 -12.62 35.15 -24.62
CA PRO A 49 -12.09 33.93 -23.98
C PRO A 49 -12.39 32.66 -24.79
N GLN A 50 -13.54 32.59 -25.44
CA GLN A 50 -13.95 31.45 -26.25
C GLN A 50 -13.11 31.27 -27.53
N SER A 51 -12.62 32.34 -28.13
CA SER A 51 -11.74 32.28 -29.31
C SER A 51 -10.31 31.90 -28.95
N LEU A 52 -9.85 32.25 -27.73
CA LEU A 52 -8.50 32.04 -27.28
C LEU A 52 -8.31 30.64 -26.64
N ILE A 53 -9.29 30.22 -25.83
CA ILE A 53 -9.17 28.97 -25.03
C ILE A 53 -9.55 27.76 -25.87
N ASN A 54 -8.66 26.79 -25.93
CA ASN A 54 -8.90 25.48 -26.51
C ASN A 54 -8.61 24.39 -25.50
N ILE A 55 -9.63 23.62 -25.11
CA ILE A 55 -9.51 22.56 -24.10
C ILE A 55 -8.79 21.28 -24.60
N ARG A 56 -8.56 21.16 -25.91
CA ARG A 56 -7.94 19.96 -26.52
C ARG A 56 -6.60 19.56 -25.91
N PRO A 57 -5.65 20.46 -25.58
CA PRO A 57 -4.38 20.09 -24.96
C PRO A 57 -4.55 19.41 -23.62
N VAL A 58 -5.52 19.85 -22.82
CA VAL A 58 -5.81 19.24 -21.50
C VAL A 58 -6.44 17.86 -21.66
N THR A 59 -7.49 17.76 -22.50
CA THR A 59 -8.15 16.48 -22.81
C THR A 59 -7.19 15.47 -23.42
N SER A 60 -6.28 15.92 -24.30
CA SER A 60 -5.26 15.03 -24.89
C SER A 60 -4.27 14.51 -23.87
N ALA A 61 -3.81 15.35 -22.93
CA ALA A 61 -2.89 14.93 -21.88
C ALA A 61 -3.51 13.88 -20.95
N VAL A 62 -4.80 14.06 -20.58
CA VAL A 62 -5.51 13.07 -19.76
C VAL A 62 -5.75 11.76 -20.52
N LYS A 63 -6.16 11.84 -21.80
CA LYS A 63 -6.33 10.65 -22.66
C LYS A 63 -5.01 9.90 -22.88
N GLU A 64 -3.91 10.63 -23.05
CA GLU A 64 -2.57 10.05 -23.19
C GLU A 64 -2.17 9.26 -21.94
N PHE A 65 -2.48 9.77 -20.74
CA PHE A 65 -2.22 9.07 -19.48
C PHE A 65 -3.01 7.75 -19.42
N PHE A 66 -4.32 7.77 -19.61
CA PHE A 66 -5.14 6.56 -19.53
C PHE A 66 -4.89 5.56 -20.65
N GLY A 67 -4.47 6.01 -21.83
CA GLY A 67 -4.27 5.15 -22.99
C GLY A 67 -2.86 4.56 -23.14
N SER A 68 -1.83 5.24 -22.62
CA SER A 68 -0.44 4.86 -22.88
C SER A 68 0.46 4.79 -21.64
N SER A 69 -0.03 5.17 -20.45
CA SER A 69 0.76 5.04 -19.23
C SER A 69 0.90 3.58 -18.80
N GLN A 70 2.12 3.18 -18.42
CA GLN A 70 2.39 1.85 -17.86
C GLN A 70 1.61 1.60 -16.55
N LEU A 71 1.26 2.65 -15.81
CA LEU A 71 0.56 2.55 -14.53
C LEU A 71 -0.96 2.49 -14.69
N SER A 72 -1.49 2.90 -15.86
CA SER A 72 -2.89 2.72 -16.20
C SER A 72 -3.07 1.36 -16.86
N GLN A 73 -3.70 0.42 -16.16
CA GLN A 73 -3.86 -0.97 -16.57
C GLN A 73 -5.32 -1.36 -16.57
N PHE A 74 -5.69 -2.34 -17.40
CA PHE A 74 -6.98 -3.00 -17.28
C PHE A 74 -7.08 -3.66 -15.90
N MET A 75 -8.24 -3.51 -15.25
CA MET A 75 -8.53 -4.17 -13.99
C MET A 75 -8.54 -5.68 -14.20
N ASP A 76 -7.89 -6.41 -13.30
CA ASP A 76 -8.00 -7.87 -13.24
C ASP A 76 -9.31 -8.21 -12.51
N GLU A 77 -10.32 -8.60 -13.28
CA GLU A 77 -11.67 -8.90 -12.80
C GLU A 77 -11.96 -10.42 -12.76
N THR A 78 -10.93 -11.26 -12.78
CA THR A 78 -11.06 -12.72 -12.75
C THR A 78 -11.86 -13.19 -11.54
N ASN A 79 -11.59 -12.60 -10.38
CA ASN A 79 -12.31 -12.83 -9.14
C ASN A 79 -12.20 -11.61 -8.21
N PRO A 80 -13.02 -11.50 -7.14
CA PRO A 80 -12.97 -10.36 -6.23
C PRO A 80 -11.59 -10.12 -5.56
N ILE A 81 -10.84 -11.18 -5.27
CA ILE A 81 -9.49 -11.09 -4.69
C ILE A 81 -8.51 -10.48 -5.68
N ALA A 82 -8.58 -10.88 -6.95
CA ALA A 82 -7.74 -10.32 -8.02
C ALA A 82 -7.98 -8.81 -8.16
N GLU A 83 -9.23 -8.38 -8.15
CA GLU A 83 -9.60 -6.97 -8.21
C GLU A 83 -9.06 -6.18 -7.01
N LEU A 84 -9.27 -6.67 -5.79
CA LEU A 84 -8.80 -6.02 -4.57
C LEU A 84 -7.27 -5.92 -4.54
N THR A 85 -6.58 -7.00 -4.88
CA THR A 85 -5.12 -7.05 -4.92
C THR A 85 -4.57 -6.08 -5.98
N HIS A 86 -5.23 -5.98 -7.14
CA HIS A 86 -4.82 -5.05 -8.19
C HIS A 86 -4.92 -3.60 -7.73
N LYS A 87 -5.97 -3.23 -6.98
CA LYS A 87 -6.15 -1.89 -6.41
C LYS A 87 -5.11 -1.54 -5.34
N ARG A 88 -4.57 -2.55 -4.64
CA ARG A 88 -3.58 -2.40 -3.56
C ARG A 88 -2.13 -2.64 -4.00
N LYS A 89 -1.89 -2.74 -5.29
CA LYS A 89 -0.57 -3.02 -5.84
C LYS A 89 0.34 -1.79 -5.79
N LEU A 90 1.57 -2.00 -5.33
CA LEU A 90 2.64 -1.00 -5.27
C LEU A 90 3.68 -1.33 -6.33
N SER A 91 3.88 -0.46 -7.30
CA SER A 91 4.85 -0.64 -8.37
C SER A 91 6.04 0.31 -8.20
N ALA A 92 7.25 -0.22 -8.24
CA ALA A 92 8.47 0.60 -8.30
C ALA A 92 8.79 1.06 -9.73
N LEU A 93 8.08 0.54 -10.73
CA LEU A 93 8.27 0.83 -12.15
C LEU A 93 7.43 2.03 -12.59
N GLY A 94 7.73 2.56 -13.77
CA GLY A 94 6.95 3.60 -14.40
C GLY A 94 7.61 4.97 -14.40
N PRO A 95 6.88 6.03 -14.81
CA PRO A 95 7.42 7.39 -14.91
C PRO A 95 7.94 7.90 -13.57
N GLY A 96 9.22 8.25 -13.50
CA GLY A 96 9.90 8.68 -12.28
C GLY A 96 10.21 7.56 -11.28
N GLY A 97 9.99 6.30 -11.66
CA GLY A 97 10.39 5.11 -10.94
C GLY A 97 11.64 4.46 -11.52
N LEU A 98 11.86 3.20 -11.14
CA LEU A 98 13.00 2.41 -11.57
C LEU A 98 12.77 1.82 -12.98
N ASN A 99 13.87 1.54 -13.66
CA ASN A 99 13.86 0.69 -14.85
C ASN A 99 14.17 -0.75 -14.43
N ARG A 100 13.40 -1.71 -14.95
CA ARG A 100 13.55 -3.15 -14.66
C ARG A 100 14.99 -3.64 -14.84
N ASP A 101 15.63 -3.26 -15.93
CA ASP A 101 16.96 -3.73 -16.30
C ASP A 101 18.08 -3.12 -15.43
N ARG A 102 17.79 -2.00 -14.77
CA ARG A 102 18.74 -1.28 -13.90
C ARG A 102 18.46 -1.47 -12.41
N ALA A 103 17.41 -2.18 -12.06
CA ALA A 103 17.06 -2.44 -10.67
C ALA A 103 18.04 -3.46 -10.06
N SER A 104 18.80 -3.02 -9.05
CA SER A 104 19.73 -3.86 -8.29
C SER A 104 18.99 -4.89 -7.42
N PHE A 105 19.71 -5.84 -6.86
CA PHE A 105 19.16 -6.80 -5.90
C PHE A 105 18.67 -6.09 -4.61
N GLU A 106 19.38 -5.08 -4.15
CA GLU A 106 19.04 -4.34 -2.93
C GLU A 106 17.63 -3.75 -2.96
N VAL A 107 17.22 -3.16 -4.12
CA VAL A 107 15.88 -2.59 -4.28
C VAL A 107 14.78 -3.65 -4.28
N ARG A 108 15.12 -4.91 -4.58
CA ARG A 108 14.20 -6.06 -4.63
C ARG A 108 14.09 -6.78 -3.29
N ASP A 109 15.00 -6.51 -2.36
CA ASP A 109 15.04 -7.13 -1.04
C ASP A 109 13.95 -6.57 -0.12
N VAL A 110 13.69 -7.31 0.95
CA VAL A 110 12.77 -6.88 2.00
C VAL A 110 13.56 -6.10 3.04
N HIS A 111 13.25 -4.81 3.17
CA HIS A 111 13.83 -3.95 4.19
C HIS A 111 13.02 -4.07 5.50
N TYR A 112 13.61 -3.87 6.68
CA TYR A 112 12.90 -3.98 7.96
C TYR A 112 11.68 -3.04 8.06
N THR A 113 11.73 -1.87 7.42
CA THR A 113 10.61 -0.90 7.37
C THR A 113 9.40 -1.40 6.58
N HIS A 114 9.54 -2.51 5.82
CA HIS A 114 8.42 -3.15 5.14
C HIS A 114 7.43 -3.82 6.10
N TYR A 115 7.85 -4.09 7.34
CA TYR A 115 6.99 -4.69 8.35
C TYR A 115 5.70 -3.89 8.52
N SER A 116 4.56 -4.56 8.45
CA SER A 116 3.20 -3.98 8.52
C SER A 116 2.84 -2.95 7.43
N ARG A 117 3.73 -2.69 6.46
CA ARG A 117 3.52 -1.73 5.36
C ARG A 117 3.44 -2.40 4.00
N MET A 118 4.41 -3.22 3.67
CA MET A 118 4.45 -4.01 2.44
C MET A 118 4.51 -5.49 2.76
N CYS A 119 3.70 -6.29 2.10
CA CYS A 119 3.75 -7.74 2.28
C CYS A 119 5.09 -8.30 1.78
N PRO A 120 5.83 -9.05 2.60
CA PRO A 120 7.11 -9.64 2.18
C PRO A 120 6.95 -10.86 1.29
N ILE A 121 5.74 -11.42 1.19
CA ILE A 121 5.45 -12.69 0.51
C ILE A 121 4.84 -12.44 -0.86
N GLU A 122 3.84 -11.54 -0.97
CA GLU A 122 3.11 -11.33 -2.21
C GLU A 122 3.90 -10.44 -3.19
N THR A 123 4.60 -11.07 -4.13
CA THR A 123 5.33 -10.42 -5.23
C THR A 123 5.25 -11.33 -6.46
N PRO A 124 5.31 -10.81 -7.70
CA PRO A 124 5.38 -11.66 -8.89
C PRO A 124 6.63 -12.53 -8.91
N GLU A 125 6.53 -13.68 -9.56
CA GLU A 125 7.69 -14.50 -9.90
C GLU A 125 8.35 -13.98 -11.19
N GLY A 126 9.67 -14.12 -11.30
CA GLY A 126 10.42 -13.75 -12.49
C GLY A 126 11.00 -12.33 -12.46
N GLN A 127 11.03 -11.66 -13.62
CA GLN A 127 11.77 -10.39 -13.80
C GLN A 127 11.30 -9.24 -12.91
N ASN A 128 10.06 -9.24 -12.47
CA ASN A 128 9.46 -8.18 -11.65
C ASN A 128 9.49 -8.49 -10.15
N ILE A 129 10.18 -9.56 -9.72
CA ILE A 129 10.28 -9.91 -8.31
C ILE A 129 10.83 -8.75 -7.49
N GLY A 130 10.19 -8.43 -6.36
CA GLY A 130 10.58 -7.33 -5.48
C GLY A 130 10.30 -5.91 -6.02
N LEU A 131 9.96 -5.74 -7.30
CA LEU A 131 9.63 -4.44 -7.90
C LEU A 131 8.13 -4.14 -7.88
N ILE A 132 7.30 -5.18 -7.80
CA ILE A 132 5.87 -5.07 -7.66
C ILE A 132 5.50 -5.75 -6.35
N ASN A 133 4.98 -4.98 -5.41
CA ASN A 133 4.62 -5.44 -4.08
C ASN A 133 3.14 -5.15 -3.81
N SER A 134 2.62 -5.70 -2.73
CA SER A 134 1.25 -5.45 -2.27
C SER A 134 1.27 -4.74 -0.92
N LEU A 135 0.34 -3.81 -0.74
CA LEU A 135 0.13 -3.12 0.53
C LEU A 135 -0.35 -4.12 1.58
N SER A 136 0.22 -4.09 2.78
CA SER A 136 -0.20 -4.94 3.90
C SER A 136 -1.66 -4.67 4.30
N SER A 137 -2.30 -5.66 4.91
CA SER A 137 -3.76 -5.65 5.15
C SER A 137 -4.25 -4.44 5.96
N TYR A 138 -3.51 -3.99 6.96
CA TYR A 138 -3.87 -2.87 7.83
C TYR A 138 -3.18 -1.55 7.46
N ALA A 139 -2.25 -1.56 6.50
CA ALA A 139 -1.51 -0.38 6.08
C ALA A 139 -2.39 0.60 5.30
N ARG A 140 -2.10 1.88 5.45
CA ARG A 140 -2.69 2.96 4.67
C ARG A 140 -1.63 3.91 4.16
N VAL A 141 -1.95 4.71 3.17
CA VAL A 141 -1.09 5.78 2.64
C VAL A 141 -1.59 7.11 3.18
N ASN A 142 -0.71 7.91 3.77
CA ASN A 142 -1.05 9.23 4.30
C ASN A 142 -1.14 10.30 3.20
N GLU A 143 -1.49 11.52 3.57
CA GLU A 143 -1.63 12.66 2.65
C GLU A 143 -0.33 13.02 1.93
N TYR A 144 0.82 12.71 2.52
CA TYR A 144 2.15 12.96 1.95
C TYR A 144 2.65 11.82 1.06
N GLY A 145 1.96 10.68 1.04
CA GLY A 145 2.31 9.50 0.26
C GLY A 145 3.14 8.47 1.02
N PHE A 146 3.39 8.63 2.32
CA PHE A 146 4.09 7.63 3.13
C PHE A 146 3.12 6.54 3.61
N ILE A 147 3.63 5.31 3.68
CA ILE A 147 2.84 4.18 4.16
C ILE A 147 2.90 4.15 5.68
N GLU A 148 1.75 4.16 6.30
CA GLU A 148 1.57 4.09 7.75
C GLU A 148 1.03 2.73 8.16
N ALA A 149 1.45 2.27 9.34
CA ALA A 149 0.98 1.05 9.98
C ALA A 149 0.34 1.36 11.34
N PRO A 150 -0.68 0.59 11.76
CA PRO A 150 -1.36 0.80 13.02
C PRO A 150 -0.66 0.09 14.17
N TYR A 151 -0.60 0.77 15.32
CA TYR A 151 -0.06 0.24 16.58
C TYR A 151 -0.93 0.66 17.74
N ARG A 152 -1.05 -0.18 18.76
CA ARG A 152 -1.72 0.14 20.02
C ARG A 152 -0.72 0.78 20.98
N ARG A 153 -1.14 1.87 21.58
CA ARG A 153 -0.31 2.61 22.55
C ARG A 153 -0.24 1.90 23.90
N VAL A 154 0.94 1.90 24.52
CA VAL A 154 1.15 1.39 25.88
C VAL A 154 1.13 2.57 26.85
N ASP A 155 0.26 2.50 27.84
CA ASP A 155 0.24 3.44 28.96
C ASP A 155 1.15 2.92 30.07
N LYS A 156 2.35 3.51 30.17
CA LYS A 156 3.37 3.13 31.15
C LYS A 156 3.02 3.56 32.58
N VAL A 157 2.13 4.53 32.74
CA VAL A 157 1.70 5.06 34.05
C VAL A 157 0.70 4.11 34.72
N ASN A 158 -0.28 3.67 33.92
CA ASN A 158 -1.33 2.76 34.38
C ASN A 158 -1.01 1.27 34.14
N HIS A 159 0.17 0.96 33.62
CA HIS A 159 0.59 -0.40 33.26
C HIS A 159 -0.48 -1.11 32.44
N ARG A 160 -0.83 -0.55 31.29
CA ARG A 160 -1.90 -1.07 30.45
C ARG A 160 -1.61 -0.82 28.98
N VAL A 161 -1.88 -1.84 28.14
CA VAL A 161 -1.99 -1.68 26.69
C VAL A 161 -3.36 -1.06 26.39
N THR A 162 -3.39 0.10 25.76
CA THR A 162 -4.63 0.81 25.43
C THR A 162 -5.25 0.29 24.15
N ASP A 163 -6.55 0.55 23.94
CA ASP A 163 -7.24 0.31 22.67
C ASP A 163 -7.06 1.48 21.68
N GLU A 164 -6.30 2.50 22.08
CA GLU A 164 -5.97 3.62 21.19
C GLU A 164 -5.03 3.14 20.08
N VAL A 165 -5.50 3.20 18.84
CA VAL A 165 -4.72 2.84 17.66
C VAL A 165 -4.13 4.10 17.04
N VAL A 166 -2.80 4.13 16.96
CA VAL A 166 -2.04 5.21 16.34
C VAL A 166 -1.43 4.68 15.04
N TYR A 167 -1.58 5.44 13.96
CA TYR A 167 -0.92 5.13 12.69
C TYR A 167 0.40 5.89 12.62
N MET A 168 1.49 5.18 12.34
CA MET A 168 2.83 5.75 12.27
C MET A 168 3.51 5.41 10.95
N ALA A 169 4.22 6.39 10.39
CA ALA A 169 5.16 6.19 9.29
C ALA A 169 6.44 5.50 9.78
N ALA A 170 7.28 5.03 8.87
CA ALA A 170 8.47 4.25 9.22
C ALA A 170 9.51 5.03 10.03
N ASP A 171 9.68 6.31 9.73
CA ASP A 171 10.59 7.22 10.42
C ASP A 171 10.14 7.58 11.86
N GLU A 172 8.84 7.53 12.11
CA GLU A 172 8.27 7.69 13.44
C GLU A 172 8.45 6.42 14.27
N GLU A 173 8.15 5.26 13.66
CA GLU A 173 8.30 3.94 14.29
C GLU A 173 9.72 3.67 14.78
N ASP A 174 10.73 4.10 14.04
CA ASP A 174 12.15 3.93 14.38
C ASP A 174 12.55 4.49 15.76
N ARG A 175 11.71 5.32 16.33
CA ARG A 175 11.95 5.93 17.64
C ARG A 175 11.40 5.11 18.81
N TYR A 176 10.59 4.08 18.53
CA TYR A 176 9.81 3.38 19.53
C TYR A 176 10.12 1.88 19.57
N LYS A 177 10.00 1.30 20.74
CA LYS A 177 10.08 -0.14 20.94
C LYS A 177 8.69 -0.75 20.83
N VAL A 178 8.53 -1.66 19.86
CA VAL A 178 7.23 -2.24 19.53
C VAL A 178 7.22 -3.72 19.88
N ALA A 179 6.25 -4.15 20.69
CA ALA A 179 6.02 -5.55 21.01
C ALA A 179 5.09 -6.23 20.00
N GLN A 180 5.16 -7.56 19.93
CA GLN A 180 4.29 -8.35 19.06
C GLN A 180 2.86 -8.45 19.62
N ALA A 181 1.87 -8.61 18.72
CA ALA A 181 0.45 -8.67 19.09
C ALA A 181 0.05 -9.90 19.90
N ASN A 182 0.83 -10.98 19.82
CA ASN A 182 0.57 -12.27 20.49
C ASN A 182 1.26 -12.41 21.85
N GLU A 183 1.90 -11.37 22.37
CA GLU A 183 2.37 -11.41 23.76
C GLU A 183 1.17 -11.50 24.72
N PRO A 184 1.21 -12.42 25.69
CA PRO A 184 0.10 -12.61 26.62
C PRO A 184 -0.06 -11.40 27.52
N LEU A 185 -1.31 -10.96 27.66
CA LEU A 185 -1.72 -9.87 28.55
C LEU A 185 -2.56 -10.44 29.69
N ASP A 186 -2.43 -9.89 30.87
CA ASP A 186 -3.21 -10.20 32.06
C ASP A 186 -4.66 -9.63 31.96
N GLU A 187 -5.47 -9.89 32.96
CA GLU A 187 -6.86 -9.38 33.04
C GLU A 187 -6.92 -7.83 33.07
N ASN A 188 -5.85 -7.16 33.48
CA ASN A 188 -5.75 -5.70 33.49
C ASN A 188 -5.24 -5.13 32.16
N GLY A 189 -4.86 -6.00 31.23
CA GLY A 189 -4.29 -5.60 29.92
C GLY A 189 -2.81 -5.25 29.98
N TRP A 190 -2.06 -5.74 30.98
CA TRP A 190 -0.61 -5.60 31.08
C TRP A 190 0.10 -6.88 30.67
N PHE A 191 1.38 -6.79 30.31
CA PHE A 191 2.18 -7.96 29.93
C PHE A 191 2.38 -8.91 31.11
N GLU A 192 2.06 -10.19 30.94
CA GLU A 192 2.25 -11.21 31.98
C GLU A 192 3.74 -11.46 32.26
N LYS A 193 4.55 -11.45 31.20
CA LYS A 193 5.99 -11.67 31.30
C LYS A 193 6.72 -10.40 31.70
N GLU A 194 7.75 -10.51 32.53
CA GLU A 194 8.64 -9.38 32.87
C GLU A 194 9.52 -8.97 31.67
N ARG A 195 9.87 -9.92 30.81
CA ARG A 195 10.63 -9.67 29.59
C ARG A 195 9.76 -10.00 28.38
N VAL A 196 9.70 -9.05 27.45
CA VAL A 196 8.85 -9.08 26.27
C VAL A 196 9.73 -8.96 25.03
N LEU A 197 9.43 -9.75 24.02
CA LEU A 197 10.09 -9.65 22.72
C LEU A 197 9.67 -8.37 22.03
N MET A 198 10.63 -7.52 21.74
CA MET A 198 10.40 -6.26 21.02
C MET A 198 11.15 -6.20 19.71
N ARG A 199 10.65 -5.37 18.81
CA ARG A 199 11.30 -4.90 17.61
C ARG A 199 11.68 -3.43 17.79
N TYR A 200 12.94 -3.12 17.47
CA TYR A 200 13.44 -1.75 17.43
C TYR A 200 14.34 -1.61 16.20
N GLN A 201 13.88 -0.88 15.19
CA GLN A 201 14.53 -0.84 13.87
C GLN A 201 14.75 -2.25 13.31
N ASP A 202 15.98 -2.64 13.02
CA ASP A 202 16.38 -3.95 12.51
C ASP A 202 16.63 -4.99 13.62
N ASP A 203 16.70 -4.55 14.88
CA ASP A 203 17.01 -5.40 16.01
C ASP A 203 15.74 -6.03 16.63
N ILE A 204 15.85 -7.31 16.98
CA ILE A 204 14.86 -8.05 17.77
C ILE A 204 15.51 -8.49 19.07
N ALA A 205 15.00 -8.02 20.19
CA ALA A 205 15.55 -8.32 21.50
C ALA A 205 14.46 -8.47 22.56
N GLU A 206 14.79 -9.17 23.66
CA GLU A 206 13.95 -9.20 24.84
C GLU A 206 14.33 -8.05 25.79
N VAL A 207 13.37 -7.21 26.12
CA VAL A 207 13.53 -6.08 27.03
C VAL A 207 12.52 -6.16 28.17
N SER A 208 12.70 -5.32 29.19
CA SER A 208 11.70 -5.15 30.25
C SER A 208 10.37 -4.65 29.66
N ARG A 209 9.26 -5.18 30.13
CA ARG A 209 7.90 -4.75 29.73
C ARG A 209 7.66 -3.24 29.91
N ASP A 210 8.34 -2.60 30.85
CA ASP A 210 8.20 -1.15 31.11
C ASP A 210 8.85 -0.28 30.02
N GLU A 211 9.71 -0.87 29.20
CA GLU A 211 10.37 -0.17 28.10
C GLU A 211 9.55 -0.13 26.82
N ILE A 212 8.51 -0.97 26.70
CA ILE A 212 7.67 -1.08 25.51
C ILE A 212 6.82 0.18 25.36
N ASP A 213 6.81 0.75 24.15
CA ASP A 213 6.06 1.96 23.82
C ASP A 213 4.74 1.65 23.10
N PHE A 214 4.78 0.66 22.20
CA PHE A 214 3.64 0.27 21.37
C PHE A 214 3.57 -1.25 21.25
N VAL A 215 2.39 -1.74 20.83
CA VAL A 215 2.12 -3.15 20.56
C VAL A 215 1.46 -3.26 19.19
N ASP A 216 1.83 -4.27 18.41
CA ASP A 216 1.15 -4.57 17.15
C ASP A 216 -0.35 -4.84 17.38
N VAL A 217 -1.19 -4.43 16.44
CA VAL A 217 -2.65 -4.63 16.54
C VAL A 217 -3.01 -6.10 16.30
N SER A 218 -2.38 -6.73 15.33
CA SER A 218 -2.63 -8.12 14.94
C SER A 218 -1.41 -8.71 14.25
N PRO A 219 -1.14 -10.02 14.41
CA PRO A 219 -0.10 -10.70 13.65
C PRO A 219 -0.31 -10.65 12.12
N ARG A 220 -1.57 -10.51 11.69
CA ARG A 220 -1.93 -10.42 10.26
C ARG A 220 -1.54 -9.10 9.61
N GLN A 221 -1.16 -8.10 10.39
CA GLN A 221 -0.85 -6.78 9.84
C GLN A 221 0.39 -6.76 8.94
N MET A 222 1.31 -7.71 9.08
CA MET A 222 2.53 -7.76 8.27
C MET A 222 2.31 -8.31 6.85
N ILE A 223 1.20 -8.99 6.59
CA ILE A 223 0.92 -9.67 5.32
C ILE A 223 -0.20 -8.99 4.55
N SER A 224 -0.24 -9.21 3.23
CA SER A 224 -1.32 -8.71 2.37
C SER A 224 -2.62 -9.48 2.58
N VAL A 225 -3.70 -8.97 2.02
CA VAL A 225 -5.03 -9.58 2.11
C VAL A 225 -5.04 -10.97 1.47
N ALA A 226 -4.45 -11.13 0.28
CA ALA A 226 -4.39 -12.43 -0.39
C ALA A 226 -3.59 -13.46 0.42
N THR A 227 -2.45 -13.05 0.96
CA THR A 227 -1.62 -13.93 1.81
C THR A 227 -2.34 -14.30 3.11
N ALA A 228 -3.11 -13.39 3.70
CA ALA A 228 -3.87 -13.64 4.92
C ALA A 228 -5.03 -14.64 4.74
N LEU A 229 -5.40 -14.96 3.50
CA LEU A 229 -6.40 -15.98 3.18
C LEU A 229 -5.81 -17.40 3.07
N ILE A 230 -4.50 -17.57 3.19
CA ILE A 230 -3.87 -18.87 3.17
C ILE A 230 -4.01 -19.51 4.56
N PRO A 231 -4.75 -20.61 4.73
CA PRO A 231 -4.87 -21.28 6.02
C PRO A 231 -3.53 -21.94 6.39
N PHE A 232 -3.19 -21.92 7.68
CA PHE A 232 -1.94 -22.47 8.23
C PHE A 232 -0.66 -21.87 7.61
N LEU A 233 -0.70 -20.61 7.24
CA LEU A 233 0.41 -19.89 6.61
C LEU A 233 1.71 -19.99 7.41
N GLU A 234 1.62 -19.99 8.74
CA GLU A 234 2.75 -20.09 9.66
C GLU A 234 3.55 -21.41 9.53
N ASN A 235 2.94 -22.42 8.95
CA ASN A 235 3.56 -23.73 8.71
C ASN A 235 4.09 -23.90 7.29
N ASP A 236 3.82 -22.93 6.41
CA ASP A 236 4.22 -22.99 5.00
C ASP A 236 5.60 -22.35 4.78
N ASP A 237 6.33 -22.90 3.82
CA ASP A 237 7.53 -22.26 3.29
C ASP A 237 7.17 -20.98 2.53
N THR A 238 7.95 -19.92 2.67
CA THR A 238 7.72 -18.61 2.04
C THR A 238 7.58 -18.71 0.53
N ASN A 239 8.39 -19.56 -0.12
CA ASN A 239 8.31 -19.74 -1.58
C ASN A 239 6.95 -20.30 -2.01
N ARG A 240 6.40 -21.24 -1.24
CA ARG A 240 5.08 -21.84 -1.52
C ARG A 240 3.95 -20.89 -1.18
N ALA A 241 4.07 -20.09 -0.13
CA ALA A 241 3.13 -19.03 0.20
C ALA A 241 3.07 -17.95 -0.89
N LEU A 242 4.21 -17.57 -1.48
CA LEU A 242 4.28 -16.67 -2.62
C LEU A 242 3.52 -17.23 -3.83
N MET A 243 3.77 -18.49 -4.19
CA MET A 243 3.06 -19.16 -5.28
C MET A 243 1.55 -19.24 -4.99
N GLY A 244 1.17 -19.63 -3.77
CA GLY A 244 -0.23 -19.72 -3.33
C GLY A 244 -0.98 -18.40 -3.42
N SER A 245 -0.40 -17.32 -2.92
CA SER A 245 -1.01 -15.97 -3.00
C SER A 245 -1.18 -15.51 -4.45
N ASN A 246 -0.23 -15.80 -5.32
CA ASN A 246 -0.33 -15.51 -6.75
C ASN A 246 -1.41 -16.37 -7.46
N MET A 247 -1.52 -17.66 -7.09
CA MET A 247 -2.53 -18.56 -7.67
C MET A 247 -3.95 -18.22 -7.23
N GLN A 248 -4.18 -17.68 -6.03
CA GLN A 248 -5.52 -17.23 -5.60
C GLN A 248 -6.12 -16.20 -6.57
N ARG A 249 -5.31 -15.34 -7.18
CA ARG A 249 -5.77 -14.36 -8.17
C ARG A 249 -6.22 -14.97 -9.50
N GLN A 250 -5.81 -16.20 -9.78
CA GLN A 250 -6.15 -16.92 -11.00
C GLN A 250 -7.37 -17.84 -10.84
N ALA A 251 -7.93 -17.91 -9.62
CA ALA A 251 -9.09 -18.73 -9.33
C ALA A 251 -10.33 -18.23 -10.09
N VAL A 252 -11.06 -19.15 -10.71
CA VAL A 252 -12.31 -18.84 -11.43
C VAL A 252 -13.49 -19.03 -10.49
N PRO A 253 -14.37 -18.02 -10.33
CA PRO A 253 -15.60 -18.15 -9.54
C PRO A 253 -16.51 -19.22 -10.11
N LEU A 254 -17.03 -20.10 -9.23
CA LEU A 254 -17.97 -21.15 -9.62
C LEU A 254 -19.41 -20.61 -9.59
N LEU A 255 -20.28 -21.18 -10.45
CA LEU A 255 -21.73 -20.88 -10.44
C LEU A 255 -22.39 -21.25 -9.12
N GLN A 256 -21.97 -22.33 -8.51
CA GLN A 256 -22.38 -22.76 -7.17
C GLN A 256 -21.13 -22.92 -6.31
N PRO A 257 -20.71 -21.89 -5.59
CA PRO A 257 -19.56 -21.99 -4.71
C PRO A 257 -19.89 -22.84 -3.49
N GLU A 258 -18.94 -23.64 -3.06
CA GLU A 258 -19.02 -24.40 -1.83
C GLU A 258 -18.35 -23.63 -0.68
N THR A 259 -18.86 -23.78 0.52
CA THR A 259 -18.24 -23.19 1.72
C THR A 259 -16.91 -23.93 2.00
N PRO A 260 -15.81 -23.21 2.22
CA PRO A 260 -14.54 -23.85 2.56
C PRO A 260 -14.64 -24.58 3.89
N ILE A 261 -14.07 -25.78 3.99
CA ILE A 261 -14.03 -26.57 5.21
C ILE A 261 -13.11 -25.92 6.24
N VAL A 262 -12.00 -25.34 5.78
CA VAL A 262 -11.03 -24.63 6.60
C VAL A 262 -10.88 -23.20 6.07
N GLY A 263 -11.03 -22.22 6.94
CA GLY A 263 -10.87 -20.81 6.62
C GLY A 263 -9.99 -20.09 7.63
N THR A 264 -9.63 -18.86 7.32
CA THR A 264 -8.80 -18.01 8.17
C THR A 264 -9.61 -17.07 9.06
N GLY A 265 -10.92 -16.99 8.86
CA GLY A 265 -11.86 -16.13 9.60
C GLY A 265 -11.92 -14.69 9.12
N ILE A 266 -11.20 -14.32 8.06
CA ILE A 266 -11.28 -12.98 7.43
C ILE A 266 -12.15 -12.95 6.18
N GLU A 267 -12.60 -14.11 5.69
CA GLU A 267 -13.32 -14.25 4.43
C GLU A 267 -14.61 -13.43 4.40
N HIS A 268 -15.39 -13.50 5.48
CA HIS A 268 -16.65 -12.75 5.59
C HIS A 268 -16.42 -11.24 5.59
N LYS A 269 -15.44 -10.78 6.40
CA LYS A 269 -15.08 -9.36 6.46
C LYS A 269 -14.59 -8.86 5.11
N LEU A 270 -13.77 -9.67 4.43
CA LEU A 270 -13.27 -9.34 3.12
C LEU A 270 -14.37 -9.23 2.07
N ALA A 271 -15.32 -10.18 2.07
CA ALA A 271 -16.47 -10.16 1.16
C ALA A 271 -17.35 -8.92 1.37
N TYR A 272 -17.52 -8.49 2.63
CA TYR A 272 -18.25 -7.27 2.97
C TYR A 272 -17.49 -6.01 2.53
N ASP A 273 -16.23 -5.86 2.94
CA ASP A 273 -15.41 -4.66 2.70
C ASP A 273 -15.06 -4.49 1.21
N SER A 274 -14.96 -5.59 0.44
CA SER A 274 -14.73 -5.53 -1.02
C SER A 274 -15.96 -5.11 -1.83
N GLY A 275 -17.14 -5.03 -1.19
CA GLY A 275 -18.39 -4.67 -1.85
C GLY A 275 -19.01 -5.77 -2.70
N VAL A 276 -18.52 -7.01 -2.62
CA VAL A 276 -19.10 -8.18 -3.31
C VAL A 276 -20.44 -8.57 -2.68
N MET A 277 -20.56 -8.40 -1.35
CA MET A 277 -21.81 -8.61 -0.64
C MET A 277 -22.63 -7.32 -0.63
N VAL A 278 -23.85 -7.39 -1.14
CA VAL A 278 -24.85 -6.32 -1.02
C VAL A 278 -25.71 -6.62 0.21
N THR A 279 -25.64 -5.76 1.22
CA THR A 279 -26.47 -5.85 2.42
C THR A 279 -27.58 -4.80 2.37
N ALA A 280 -28.74 -5.12 2.91
CA ALA A 280 -29.80 -4.13 3.11
C ALA A 280 -29.36 -3.14 4.20
N ASN A 281 -29.64 -1.85 3.97
CA ASN A 281 -29.44 -0.79 4.96
C ASN A 281 -30.52 -0.85 6.05
#